data_882609a80a7db45e215e11ec2d7d52bb
#
_entry.id   882609a80a7db45e215e11ec2d7d52bb
#
_cell.length_a   1.000
_cell.length_b   1.000
_cell.length_c   1.000
_cell.angle_alpha   90.00
_cell.angle_beta   90.00
_cell.angle_gamma   90.00
#
_symmetry.space_group_name_H-M   'P 1'
#
loop_
_entity.id
_entity.type
_entity.pdbx_description
1 polymer ?
#
loop_
_entity_poly.entity_id
_entity_poly.type
_entity_poly.pdbx_seq_one_letter_code
_entity_poly.pdbx_strand_id
1 'polypeptide(L)'
;MEGESELRRYVGASLSEALKDLLGLGAIVLELYLSRRLGGNMYEIFFENPHRFYLELKNLFGAGAEHLLRNIVDWLIRKNRISGLDADEFIKLLKEDREDLRKMLLEAFKNSLRGSEDEQK
;
A
#
# COMPACT_ATOMS: atom_id res chain seq x y z
N MET A 1 18.69 -8.85 0.11
CA MET A 1 18.16 -10.03 0.79
C MET A 1 16.89 -10.49 0.11
N GLU A 2 16.75 -11.80 -0.07
CA GLU A 2 15.61 -12.39 -0.77
C GLU A 2 14.27 -12.05 -0.12
N GLY A 3 14.20 -12.08 1.22
CA GLY A 3 12.95 -11.79 1.93
C GLY A 3 12.44 -10.37 1.71
N GLU A 4 13.32 -9.40 1.65
CA GLU A 4 12.93 -8.01 1.41
C GLU A 4 12.48 -7.81 -0.03
N SER A 5 13.18 -8.41 -1.00
CA SER A 5 12.80 -8.31 -2.41
C SER A 5 11.43 -8.95 -2.67
N GLU A 6 11.16 -10.08 -2.03
CA GLU A 6 9.88 -10.75 -2.12
C GLU A 6 8.77 -9.92 -1.52
N LEU A 7 9.01 -9.33 -0.34
CA LEU A 7 8.03 -8.48 0.31
C LEU A 7 7.75 -7.22 -0.52
N ARG A 8 8.79 -6.60 -1.07
CA ARG A 8 8.67 -5.41 -1.92
C ARG A 8 7.77 -5.70 -3.12
N ARG A 9 7.98 -6.82 -3.79
CA ARG A 9 7.15 -7.22 -4.93
C ARG A 9 5.72 -7.52 -4.52
N TYR A 10 5.55 -8.18 -3.38
CA TYR A 10 4.24 -8.52 -2.85
C TYR A 10 3.42 -7.27 -2.53
N VAL A 11 4.04 -6.31 -1.86
CA VAL A 11 3.39 -5.03 -1.51
C VAL A 11 2.99 -4.29 -2.79
N GLY A 12 3.92 -4.16 -3.73
CA GLY A 12 3.66 -3.46 -5.00
C GLY A 12 2.56 -4.11 -5.80
N ALA A 13 2.59 -5.44 -5.93
CA ALA A 13 1.57 -6.19 -6.67
C ALA A 13 0.21 -6.05 -6.00
N SER A 14 0.16 -6.12 -4.67
CA SER A 14 -1.09 -6.00 -3.92
C SER A 14 -1.74 -4.63 -4.12
N LEU A 15 -0.95 -3.57 -4.04
CA LEU A 15 -1.45 -2.21 -4.27
C LEU A 15 -1.87 -2.00 -5.71
N SER A 16 -1.10 -2.50 -6.67
CA SER A 16 -1.42 -2.39 -8.08
C SER A 16 -2.73 -3.09 -8.42
N GLU A 17 -2.93 -4.28 -7.90
CA GLU A 17 -4.17 -5.03 -8.12
C GLU A 17 -5.36 -4.32 -7.48
N ALA A 18 -5.19 -3.77 -6.28
CA ALA A 18 -6.25 -3.01 -5.61
C ALA A 18 -6.66 -1.80 -6.44
N LEU A 19 -5.69 -1.03 -6.92
CA LEU A 19 -5.98 0.16 -7.71
C LEU A 19 -6.66 -0.18 -9.02
N LYS A 20 -6.21 -1.21 -9.70
CA LYS A 20 -6.82 -1.64 -10.97
C LYS A 20 -8.25 -2.11 -10.77
N ASP A 21 -8.49 -2.84 -9.70
CA ASP A 21 -9.83 -3.33 -9.39
C ASP A 21 -10.78 -2.19 -9.00
N LEU A 22 -10.30 -1.23 -8.25
CA LEU A 22 -11.12 -0.12 -7.77
C LEU A 22 -11.30 1.00 -8.80
N LEU A 23 -10.29 1.28 -9.61
CA LEU A 23 -10.27 2.44 -10.50
C LEU A 23 -10.26 2.09 -11.99
N GLY A 24 -10.08 0.82 -12.33
CA GLY A 24 -9.98 0.40 -13.74
C GLY A 24 -8.85 1.14 -14.46
N LEU A 25 -9.17 1.74 -15.61
CA LEU A 25 -8.19 2.50 -16.40
C LEU A 25 -7.67 3.72 -15.65
N GLY A 26 -8.43 4.24 -14.68
CA GLY A 26 -8.00 5.34 -13.84
C GLY A 26 -6.74 5.03 -13.03
N ALA A 27 -6.48 3.74 -12.77
CA ALA A 27 -5.28 3.32 -12.07
C ALA A 27 -4.01 3.72 -12.84
N ILE A 28 -4.03 3.60 -14.16
CA ILE A 28 -2.88 3.96 -15.01
C ILE A 28 -2.60 5.46 -14.89
N VAL A 29 -3.66 6.27 -14.95
CA VAL A 29 -3.54 7.73 -14.85
C VAL A 29 -2.96 8.11 -13.48
N LEU A 30 -3.47 7.48 -12.42
CA LEU A 30 -3.01 7.74 -11.07
C LEU A 30 -1.54 7.34 -10.89
N GLU A 31 -1.15 6.18 -11.42
CA GLU A 31 0.23 5.72 -11.37
C GLU A 31 1.18 6.71 -12.03
N LEU A 32 0.82 7.19 -13.22
CA LEU A 32 1.64 8.16 -13.96
C LEU A 32 1.75 9.48 -13.18
N TYR A 33 0.64 9.97 -12.66
CA TYR A 33 0.61 11.22 -11.92
C TYR A 33 1.46 11.14 -10.66
N LEU A 34 1.21 10.13 -9.84
CA LEU A 34 1.92 9.99 -8.57
C LEU A 34 3.41 9.68 -8.77
N SER A 35 3.75 8.87 -9.77
CA SER A 35 5.16 8.56 -10.04
C SER A 35 5.92 9.80 -10.46
N ARG A 36 5.31 10.70 -11.23
CA ARG A 36 5.93 11.98 -11.58
C ARG A 36 6.13 12.86 -10.35
N ARG A 37 5.09 12.96 -9.51
CA ARG A 37 5.16 13.79 -8.31
C ARG A 37 6.16 13.28 -7.31
N LEU A 38 6.29 11.96 -7.20
CA LEU A 38 7.20 11.33 -6.25
C LEU A 38 8.63 11.19 -6.78
N GLY A 39 8.81 11.34 -8.09
CA GLY A 39 10.13 11.25 -8.71
C GLY A 39 10.60 9.82 -8.96
N GLY A 40 9.68 8.86 -9.03
CA GLY A 40 10.01 7.45 -9.28
C GLY A 40 8.77 6.59 -9.22
N ASN A 41 8.97 5.28 -9.27
CA ASN A 41 7.86 4.32 -9.23
C ASN A 41 7.09 4.45 -7.90
N MET A 42 5.80 4.69 -7.96
CA MET A 42 5.00 4.95 -6.75
C MET A 42 4.93 3.77 -5.78
N TYR A 43 4.99 2.54 -6.29
CA TYR A 43 4.95 1.35 -5.44
C TYR A 43 6.26 1.16 -4.68
N GLU A 44 7.38 1.44 -5.33
CA GLU A 44 8.70 1.41 -4.71
C GLU A 44 8.79 2.48 -3.62
N ILE A 45 8.28 3.66 -3.91
CA ILE A 45 8.28 4.76 -2.94
C ILE A 45 7.35 4.46 -1.77
N PHE A 46 6.19 3.84 -2.03
CA PHE A 46 5.31 3.39 -0.95
C PHE A 46 6.05 2.42 -0.01
N PHE A 47 6.81 1.49 -0.58
CA PHE A 47 7.57 0.54 0.23
C PHE A 47 8.63 1.24 1.08
N GLU A 48 9.37 2.17 0.47
CA GLU A 48 10.45 2.89 1.15
C GLU A 48 9.94 3.91 2.15
N ASN A 49 8.86 4.64 1.80
CA ASN A 49 8.32 5.69 2.64
C ASN A 49 6.82 5.85 2.39
N PRO A 50 5.98 5.06 3.08
CA PRO A 50 4.53 5.12 2.88
C PRO A 50 3.92 6.49 3.18
N HIS A 51 4.50 7.23 4.12
CA HIS A 51 4.01 8.57 4.47
C HIS A 51 4.08 9.52 3.27
N ARG A 52 5.14 9.43 2.49
CA ARG A 52 5.33 10.27 1.30
C ARG A 52 4.24 10.01 0.26
N PHE A 53 3.92 8.74 0.05
CA PHE A 53 2.82 8.33 -0.81
C PHE A 53 1.50 8.93 -0.31
N TYR A 54 1.25 8.84 0.99
CA TYR A 54 0.05 9.40 1.61
C TYR A 54 -0.06 10.91 1.38
N LEU A 55 1.03 11.64 1.55
CA LEU A 55 1.03 13.09 1.35
C LEU A 55 0.68 13.48 -0.08
N GLU A 56 1.19 12.75 -1.07
CA GLU A 56 0.88 13.04 -2.47
C GLU A 56 -0.57 12.69 -2.81
N LEU A 57 -1.11 11.61 -2.24
CA LEU A 57 -2.54 11.33 -2.40
C LEU A 57 -3.39 12.45 -1.80
N LYS A 58 -2.99 12.94 -0.66
CA LYS A 58 -3.71 14.02 0.02
C LYS A 58 -3.64 15.33 -0.78
N ASN A 59 -2.49 15.61 -1.41
CA ASN A 59 -2.35 16.77 -2.29
C ASN A 59 -3.27 16.67 -3.50
N LEU A 60 -3.42 15.48 -4.06
CA LEU A 60 -4.25 15.27 -5.24
C LEU A 60 -5.74 15.26 -4.93
N PHE A 61 -6.14 14.56 -3.88
CA PHE A 61 -7.56 14.30 -3.58
C PHE A 61 -8.11 15.06 -2.38
N GLY A 62 -7.26 15.74 -1.61
CA GLY A 62 -7.69 16.42 -0.40
C GLY A 62 -8.37 15.46 0.56
N ALA A 63 -9.56 15.79 1.03
CA ALA A 63 -10.32 14.94 1.94
C ALA A 63 -10.68 13.59 1.33
N GLY A 64 -10.76 13.52 0.01
CA GLY A 64 -11.05 12.26 -0.69
C GLY A 64 -9.95 11.22 -0.60
N ALA A 65 -8.73 11.63 -0.23
CA ALA A 65 -7.60 10.71 -0.10
C ALA A 65 -7.86 9.62 0.93
N GLU A 66 -8.42 9.98 2.08
CA GLU A 66 -8.74 9.00 3.12
C GLU A 66 -9.82 8.02 2.67
N HIS A 67 -10.79 8.51 1.91
CA HIS A 67 -11.84 7.66 1.36
C HIS A 67 -11.26 6.63 0.40
N LEU A 68 -10.38 7.06 -0.50
CA LEU A 68 -9.70 6.15 -1.42
C LEU A 68 -8.84 5.14 -0.67
N LEU A 69 -8.07 5.61 0.31
CA LEU A 69 -7.22 4.72 1.12
C LEU A 69 -8.05 3.68 1.86
N ARG A 70 -9.19 4.08 2.41
CA ARG A 70 -10.08 3.15 3.11
C ARG A 70 -10.57 2.05 2.16
N ASN A 71 -10.93 2.42 0.94
CA ASN A 71 -11.34 1.45 -0.07
C ASN A 71 -10.19 0.51 -0.45
N ILE A 72 -8.99 1.03 -0.58
CA ILE A 72 -7.80 0.21 -0.86
C ILE A 72 -7.55 -0.78 0.27
N VAL A 73 -7.59 -0.31 1.52
CA VAL A 73 -7.34 -1.18 2.68
C VAL A 73 -8.41 -2.25 2.82
N ASP A 74 -9.68 -1.88 2.62
CA ASP A 74 -10.77 -2.84 2.66
C ASP A 74 -10.57 -3.94 1.61
N TRP A 75 -10.12 -3.55 0.42
CA TRP A 75 -9.79 -4.51 -0.64
C TRP A 75 -8.66 -5.43 -0.21
N LEU A 76 -7.58 -4.87 0.37
CA LEU A 76 -6.43 -5.64 0.84
C LEU A 76 -6.84 -6.67 1.91
N ILE A 77 -7.73 -6.27 2.81
CA ILE A 77 -8.23 -7.16 3.85
C ILE A 77 -9.08 -8.28 3.24
N ARG A 78 -10.01 -7.93 2.35
CA ARG A 78 -10.89 -8.92 1.70
C ARG A 78 -10.10 -9.94 0.88
N LYS A 79 -9.00 -9.51 0.26
CA LYS A 79 -8.16 -10.38 -0.58
C LYS A 79 -7.04 -11.04 0.21
N ASN A 80 -7.05 -10.90 1.53
CA ASN A 80 -6.04 -11.49 2.41
C ASN A 80 -4.61 -11.07 2.07
N ARG A 81 -4.45 -9.80 1.65
CA ARG A 81 -3.14 -9.25 1.33
C ARG A 81 -2.46 -8.62 2.54
N ILE A 82 -3.23 -8.26 3.55
CA ILE A 82 -2.74 -7.79 4.84
C ILE A 82 -3.50 -8.49 5.96
N SER A 83 -2.88 -8.58 7.13
CA SER A 83 -3.54 -9.12 8.32
C SER A 83 -3.03 -8.41 9.58
N GLY A 84 -3.87 -8.39 10.61
CA GLY A 84 -3.51 -7.79 11.89
C GLY A 84 -3.77 -6.30 12.00
N LEU A 85 -4.34 -5.68 10.97
CA LEU A 85 -4.68 -4.24 10.98
C LEU A 85 -6.06 -4.05 10.34
N ASP A 86 -6.85 -3.14 10.90
CA ASP A 86 -8.05 -2.65 10.22
C ASP A 86 -7.70 -1.39 9.41
N ALA A 87 -8.72 -0.85 8.70
CA ALA A 87 -8.50 0.31 7.84
C ALA A 87 -8.06 1.55 8.62
N ASP A 88 -8.64 1.79 9.79
CA ASP A 88 -8.30 2.95 10.61
C ASP A 88 -6.86 2.87 11.09
N GLU A 89 -6.42 1.70 11.53
CA GLU A 89 -5.06 1.48 11.99
C GLU A 89 -4.05 1.66 10.86
N PHE A 90 -4.37 1.10 9.69
CA PHE A 90 -3.50 1.21 8.51
C PHE A 90 -3.28 2.68 8.12
N ILE A 91 -4.38 3.44 8.03
CA ILE A 91 -4.32 4.87 7.65
C ILE A 91 -3.53 5.66 8.69
N LYS A 92 -3.73 5.35 9.96
CA LYS A 92 -3.00 6.01 11.05
C LYS A 92 -1.49 5.84 10.91
N LEU A 93 -1.04 4.65 10.48
CA LEU A 93 0.38 4.39 10.28
C LEU A 93 0.97 5.18 9.11
N LEU A 94 0.14 5.65 8.18
CA LEU A 94 0.60 6.46 7.04
C LEU A 94 0.80 7.93 7.39
N LYS A 95 0.20 8.42 8.48
CA LYS A 95 0.12 9.86 8.76
C LYS A 95 1.40 10.48 9.27
N GLU A 96 2.37 9.70 9.71
CA GLU A 96 3.63 10.20 10.23
C GLU A 96 4.81 9.55 9.53
N ASP A 97 5.87 10.34 9.32
CA ASP A 97 7.10 9.86 8.70
C ASP A 97 8.01 9.23 9.77
N ARG A 98 7.67 8.00 10.17
CA ARG A 98 8.41 7.29 11.21
C ARG A 98 8.70 5.86 10.75
N GLU A 99 9.95 5.44 10.93
CA GLU A 99 10.40 4.12 10.53
C GLU A 99 9.71 3.00 11.30
N ASP A 100 9.42 3.21 12.59
CA ASP A 100 8.72 2.21 13.39
C ASP A 100 7.29 1.97 12.87
N LEU A 101 6.61 3.03 12.42
CA LEU A 101 5.28 2.91 11.84
C LEU A 101 5.32 2.22 10.48
N ARG A 102 6.34 2.52 9.67
CA ARG A 102 6.56 1.84 8.40
C ARG A 102 6.74 0.34 8.61
N LYS A 103 7.54 -0.05 9.60
CA LYS A 103 7.76 -1.47 9.91
C LYS A 103 6.47 -2.17 10.32
N MET A 104 5.64 -1.51 11.13
CA MET A 104 4.34 -2.05 11.52
C MET A 104 3.43 -2.27 10.32
N LEU A 105 3.42 -1.31 9.40
CA LEU A 105 2.64 -1.41 8.18
C LEU A 105 3.08 -2.59 7.31
N LEU A 106 4.40 -2.70 7.09
CA LEU A 106 4.96 -3.78 6.28
C LEU A 106 4.77 -5.14 6.93
N GLU A 107 4.74 -5.20 8.25
CA GLU A 107 4.49 -6.45 8.99
C GLU A 107 3.10 -7.00 8.67
N ALA A 108 2.10 -6.14 8.45
CA ALA A 108 0.77 -6.58 8.06
C ALA A 108 0.79 -7.31 6.72
N PHE A 109 1.56 -6.81 5.74
CA PHE A 109 1.75 -7.47 4.45
C PHE A 109 2.54 -8.77 4.61
N LYS A 110 3.59 -8.72 5.42
CA LYS A 110 4.48 -9.86 5.66
C LYS A 110 3.72 -11.03 6.28
N ASN A 111 2.85 -10.75 7.23
CA ASN A 111 2.04 -11.78 7.88
C ASN A 111 1.13 -12.49 6.87
N SER A 112 0.51 -11.77 5.97
CA SER A 112 -0.32 -12.36 4.92
C SER A 112 0.51 -13.17 3.92
N LEU A 113 1.68 -12.65 3.54
CA LEU A 113 2.58 -13.36 2.63
C LEU A 113 3.02 -14.69 3.23
N ARG A 114 3.38 -14.71 4.50
CA ARG A 114 3.77 -15.93 5.22
C ARG A 114 2.61 -16.92 5.33
N GLY A 115 1.41 -16.42 5.65
CA GLY A 115 0.22 -17.26 5.75
C GLY A 115 -0.11 -17.92 4.42
N SER A 116 0.02 -17.18 3.32
CA SER A 116 -0.21 -17.69 1.97
C SER A 116 0.79 -18.80 1.62
N GLU A 117 2.05 -18.63 1.98
CA GLU A 117 3.09 -19.63 1.77
C GLU A 117 2.81 -20.90 2.57
N ASP A 118 2.38 -20.75 3.82
CA ASP A 118 2.05 -21.89 4.69
C ASP A 118 0.86 -22.67 4.15
N GLU A 119 -0.13 -21.99 3.57
CA GLU A 119 -1.31 -22.63 3.01
C GLU A 119 -1.00 -23.46 1.77
N GLN A 120 0.10 -23.17 1.08
CA GLN A 120 0.50 -23.89 -0.13
C GLN A 120 1.23 -25.20 0.17
N LYS A 121 1.55 -25.43 1.40
CA LYS A 121 2.17 -26.67 1.84
C LYS A 121 1.10 -27.71 2.15
#